data_2b78849ccded4a3ff8086fddbfca470f
#
_entry.id   2b78849ccded4a3ff8086fddbfca470f
#
_cell.length_a   1.000
_cell.length_b   1.000
_cell.length_c   1.000
_cell.angle_alpha   90.00
_cell.angle_beta   90.00
_cell.angle_gamma   90.00
#
_symmetry.space_group_name_H-M   'P 1'
#
loop_
_entity.id
_entity.type
_entity.pdbx_description
1 polymer ?
#
loop_
_entity_poly.entity_id
_entity_poly.type
_entity_poly.pdbx_seq_one_letter_code
_entity_poly.pdbx_strand_id
1 'polypeptide(L)'
;LVMGANVTVPHKEKIAPLLDSLTDDAVQIGAVNTITRAGSRLVGRNTDAAGFRGALDGLLDGRRTPRHALILGAGGAAKAAISALVTAGVAQISIANRHLARAERLVAEVRKASPHLTVRAAPWHEGLLVEEAQIAGLVVHATTLGLNDGALPLPAAAFRAGQFVIDVVYAPGETALVRTARAAGAEAIDGREMLLLQGAAAFELWTGRPAPLEVMRAAFDAAAGHTLK
;
A
#
# COMPACT_ATOMS: atom_id res chain seq x y z
N LEU A 1 -22.80 17.16 -12.02
CA LEU A 1 -21.44 17.37 -12.55
C LEU A 1 -20.51 16.40 -11.83
N VAL A 2 -19.74 15.57 -12.57
CA VAL A 2 -18.74 14.67 -11.96
C VAL A 2 -17.56 15.51 -11.47
N MET A 3 -17.22 15.42 -10.19
CA MET A 3 -16.13 16.19 -9.56
C MET A 3 -14.78 15.49 -9.73
N GLY A 4 -14.80 14.18 -9.88
CA GLY A 4 -13.61 13.34 -10.04
C GLY A 4 -13.96 11.86 -10.03
N ALA A 5 -12.95 11.01 -9.99
CA ALA A 5 -13.09 9.55 -9.95
C ALA A 5 -11.90 8.89 -9.25
N ASN A 6 -12.12 7.73 -8.62
CA ASN A 6 -11.03 6.85 -8.23
C ASN A 6 -10.65 5.90 -9.37
N VAL A 7 -9.37 5.56 -9.40
CA VAL A 7 -8.78 4.58 -10.31
C VAL A 7 -8.20 3.44 -9.49
N THR A 8 -8.52 2.21 -9.85
CA THR A 8 -8.03 1.04 -9.16
C THR A 8 -7.31 0.07 -10.10
N VAL A 9 -6.89 -1.07 -9.56
CA VAL A 9 -6.24 -2.17 -10.31
C VAL A 9 -7.13 -2.60 -11.49
N PRO A 10 -6.59 -2.81 -12.71
CA PRO A 10 -5.16 -2.74 -13.08
C PRO A 10 -4.76 -1.41 -13.74
N HIS A 11 -5.50 -0.31 -13.52
CA HIS A 11 -5.44 0.90 -14.33
C HIS A 11 -4.54 2.01 -13.76
N LYS A 12 -4.14 1.94 -12.48
CA LYS A 12 -3.41 3.03 -11.77
C LYS A 12 -2.13 3.50 -12.47
N GLU A 13 -1.40 2.58 -13.13
CA GLU A 13 -0.19 2.91 -13.87
C GLU A 13 -0.46 3.34 -15.32
N LYS A 14 -1.62 2.97 -15.88
CA LYS A 14 -1.94 3.15 -17.30
C LYS A 14 -2.75 4.42 -17.59
N ILE A 15 -3.37 5.02 -16.58
CA ILE A 15 -4.28 6.15 -16.77
C ILE A 15 -3.54 7.47 -17.03
N ALA A 16 -2.31 7.60 -16.58
CA ALA A 16 -1.54 8.84 -16.66
C ALA A 16 -1.51 9.49 -18.06
N PRO A 17 -1.29 8.75 -19.17
CA PRO A 17 -1.28 9.35 -20.52
C PRO A 17 -2.63 9.90 -20.99
N LEU A 18 -3.72 9.56 -20.30
CA LEU A 18 -5.09 9.99 -20.63
C LEU A 18 -5.53 11.23 -19.84
N LEU A 19 -4.66 11.78 -19.02
CA LEU A 19 -4.92 12.93 -18.15
C LEU A 19 -4.18 14.16 -18.65
N ASP A 20 -4.76 15.34 -18.42
CA ASP A 20 -4.16 16.61 -18.86
C ASP A 20 -2.90 16.99 -18.06
N SER A 21 -2.82 16.55 -16.81
CA SER A 21 -1.64 16.76 -15.95
C SER A 21 -1.65 15.79 -14.76
N LEU A 22 -0.49 15.65 -14.14
CA LEU A 22 -0.30 14.90 -12.90
C LEU A 22 0.26 15.83 -11.84
N THR A 23 -0.04 15.55 -10.57
CA THR A 23 0.65 16.20 -9.45
C THR A 23 2.04 15.61 -9.27
N ASP A 24 2.95 16.35 -8.63
CA ASP A 24 4.36 15.93 -8.47
C ASP A 24 4.47 14.60 -7.73
N ASP A 25 3.64 14.37 -6.70
CA ASP A 25 3.56 13.10 -5.99
C ASP A 25 3.11 11.94 -6.89
N ALA A 26 2.09 12.15 -7.73
CA ALA A 26 1.64 11.14 -8.68
C ALA A 26 2.70 10.80 -9.74
N VAL A 27 3.46 11.80 -10.19
CA VAL A 27 4.62 11.61 -11.08
C VAL A 27 5.72 10.81 -10.39
N GLN A 28 6.08 11.19 -9.17
CA GLN A 28 7.13 10.53 -8.39
C GLN A 28 6.77 9.07 -8.05
N ILE A 29 5.51 8.81 -7.70
CA ILE A 29 5.00 7.46 -7.41
C ILE A 29 4.88 6.63 -8.70
N GLY A 30 4.61 7.27 -9.83
CA GLY A 30 4.35 6.60 -11.11
C GLY A 30 3.02 5.82 -11.11
N ALA A 31 2.02 6.29 -10.35
CA ALA A 31 0.68 5.71 -10.30
C ALA A 31 -0.35 6.76 -9.88
N VAL A 32 -1.55 6.69 -10.48
CA VAL A 32 -2.70 7.54 -10.18
C VAL A 32 -3.82 6.67 -9.63
N ASN A 33 -4.37 7.02 -8.46
CA ASN A 33 -5.56 6.39 -7.91
C ASN A 33 -6.76 7.34 -7.81
N THR A 34 -6.54 8.65 -7.99
CA THR A 34 -7.56 9.69 -7.85
C THR A 34 -7.43 10.69 -8.99
N ILE A 35 -8.55 10.97 -9.65
CA ILE A 35 -8.67 12.02 -10.67
C ILE A 35 -9.49 13.16 -10.08
N THR A 36 -9.01 14.39 -10.22
CA THR A 36 -9.75 15.60 -9.87
C THR A 36 -9.96 16.45 -11.11
N ARG A 37 -10.99 17.28 -11.09
CA ARG A 37 -11.29 18.21 -12.16
C ARG A 37 -10.90 19.63 -11.78
N ALA A 38 -10.13 20.29 -12.63
CA ALA A 38 -9.74 21.69 -12.52
C ALA A 38 -10.24 22.44 -13.77
N GLY A 39 -11.45 22.99 -13.67
CA GLY A 39 -12.16 23.53 -14.84
C GLY A 39 -12.52 22.41 -15.83
N SER A 40 -12.00 22.48 -17.06
CA SER A 40 -12.15 21.44 -18.09
C SER A 40 -11.06 20.36 -18.01
N ARG A 41 -9.99 20.58 -17.24
CA ARG A 41 -8.83 19.70 -17.18
C ARG A 41 -8.99 18.58 -16.15
N LEU A 42 -8.48 17.41 -16.46
CA LEU A 42 -8.38 16.24 -15.59
C LEU A 42 -6.95 16.14 -15.01
N VAL A 43 -6.86 16.16 -13.68
CA VAL A 43 -5.60 16.11 -12.95
C VAL A 43 -5.49 14.79 -12.20
N GLY A 44 -4.44 14.02 -12.49
CA GLY A 44 -4.13 12.77 -11.79
C GLY A 44 -3.38 13.00 -10.48
N ARG A 45 -3.81 12.32 -9.44
CA ARG A 45 -3.28 12.38 -8.07
C ARG A 45 -3.09 11.00 -7.48
N ASN A 46 -2.35 10.92 -6.37
CA ASN A 46 -2.21 9.68 -5.61
C ASN A 46 -2.56 9.90 -4.13
N THR A 47 -3.67 9.33 -3.68
CA THR A 47 -4.07 9.32 -2.27
C THR A 47 -3.70 8.03 -1.55
N ASP A 48 -3.24 6.98 -2.26
CA ASP A 48 -2.82 5.71 -1.66
C ASP A 48 -1.62 5.90 -0.74
N ALA A 49 -0.66 6.75 -1.12
CA ALA A 49 0.53 7.00 -0.30
C ALA A 49 0.17 7.65 1.04
N ALA A 50 -0.74 8.62 1.04
CA ALA A 50 -1.25 9.25 2.26
C ALA A 50 -2.04 8.24 3.11
N GLY A 51 -2.90 7.42 2.48
CA GLY A 51 -3.65 6.37 3.15
C GLY A 51 -2.74 5.32 3.79
N PHE A 52 -1.72 4.85 3.06
CA PHE A 52 -0.72 3.92 3.60
C PHE A 52 0.08 4.54 4.75
N ARG A 53 0.49 5.81 4.62
CA ARG A 53 1.21 6.51 5.67
C ARG A 53 0.38 6.58 6.96
N GLY A 54 -0.88 6.96 6.90
CA GLY A 54 -1.75 7.00 8.07
C GLY A 54 -1.96 5.63 8.71
N ALA A 55 -2.13 4.58 7.89
CA ALA A 55 -2.23 3.20 8.38
C ALA A 55 -0.94 2.74 9.07
N LEU A 56 0.23 3.08 8.51
CA LEU A 56 1.54 2.81 9.11
C LEU A 56 1.72 3.54 10.45
N ASP A 57 1.39 4.83 10.49
CA ASP A 57 1.50 5.64 11.70
C ASP A 57 0.60 5.10 12.83
N GLY A 58 -0.61 4.66 12.49
CA GLY A 58 -1.52 3.99 13.43
C GLY A 58 -0.97 2.66 13.94
N LEU A 59 -0.37 1.84 13.07
CA LEU A 59 0.25 0.57 13.46
C LEU A 59 1.48 0.78 14.36
N LEU A 60 2.28 1.79 14.05
CA LEU A 60 3.49 2.10 14.82
C LEU A 60 3.18 2.71 16.19
N ASP A 61 2.06 3.38 16.36
CA ASP A 61 1.62 3.99 17.62
C ASP A 61 2.74 4.80 18.31
N GLY A 62 3.33 5.75 17.58
CA GLY A 62 4.42 6.60 18.04
C GLY A 62 5.82 5.95 18.07
N ARG A 63 5.93 4.66 17.75
CA ARG A 63 7.23 3.97 17.64
C ARG A 63 7.96 4.36 16.35
N ARG A 64 9.27 4.18 16.35
CA ARG A 64 10.10 4.48 15.17
C ARG A 64 9.79 3.51 14.02
N THR A 65 9.78 4.05 12.82
CA THR A 65 9.70 3.24 11.60
C THR A 65 10.88 2.26 11.52
N PRO A 66 10.64 0.97 11.27
CA PRO A 66 11.70 -0.01 11.08
C PRO A 66 12.66 0.40 9.95
N ARG A 67 13.95 0.16 10.16
CA ARG A 67 14.97 0.54 9.18
C ARG A 67 14.92 -0.26 7.87
N HIS A 68 14.42 -1.51 7.93
CA HIS A 68 14.30 -2.40 6.78
C HIS A 68 12.84 -2.84 6.58
N ALA A 69 12.35 -2.71 5.35
CA ALA A 69 11.04 -3.19 4.92
C ALA A 69 11.16 -4.20 3.76
N LEU A 70 10.36 -5.26 3.80
CA LEU A 70 10.12 -6.17 2.68
C LEU A 70 8.78 -5.81 2.04
N ILE A 71 8.78 -5.56 0.74
CA ILE A 71 7.58 -5.26 -0.06
C ILE A 71 7.30 -6.45 -0.98
N LEU A 72 6.14 -7.07 -0.84
CA LEU A 72 5.64 -8.09 -1.75
C LEU A 72 4.72 -7.44 -2.77
N GLY A 73 5.19 -7.34 -4.01
CA GLY A 73 4.48 -6.68 -5.11
C GLY A 73 5.28 -5.56 -5.75
N ALA A 74 4.94 -5.22 -7.00
CA ALA A 74 5.56 -4.15 -7.78
C ALA A 74 4.53 -3.40 -8.65
N GLY A 75 3.30 -3.23 -8.13
CA GLY A 75 2.22 -2.47 -8.75
C GLY A 75 1.98 -1.13 -8.07
N GLY A 76 0.91 -0.43 -8.45
CA GLY A 76 0.58 0.90 -7.95
C GLY A 76 0.50 1.00 -6.41
N ALA A 77 -0.05 -0.01 -5.73
CA ALA A 77 -0.10 -0.04 -4.27
C ALA A 77 1.31 -0.18 -3.64
N ALA A 78 2.18 -1.02 -4.23
CA ALA A 78 3.57 -1.14 -3.79
C ALA A 78 4.34 0.18 -3.99
N LYS A 79 4.15 0.86 -5.13
CA LYS A 79 4.74 2.17 -5.41
C LYS A 79 4.33 3.22 -4.37
N ALA A 80 3.03 3.28 -4.05
CA ALA A 80 2.50 4.19 -3.03
C ALA A 80 3.07 3.87 -1.62
N ALA A 81 3.12 2.59 -1.25
CA ALA A 81 3.71 2.15 0.02
C ALA A 81 5.20 2.52 0.11
N ILE A 82 5.98 2.30 -0.95
CA ILE A 82 7.41 2.68 -1.01
C ILE A 82 7.58 4.19 -0.83
N SER A 83 6.79 5.01 -1.53
CA SER A 83 6.83 6.47 -1.37
C SER A 83 6.58 6.90 0.07
N ALA A 84 5.56 6.33 0.72
CA ALA A 84 5.25 6.60 2.12
C ALA A 84 6.37 6.14 3.07
N LEU A 85 6.99 4.98 2.81
CA LEU A 85 8.10 4.45 3.61
C LEU A 85 9.37 5.27 3.49
N VAL A 86 9.68 5.78 2.30
CA VAL A 86 10.80 6.73 2.09
C VAL A 86 10.60 7.99 2.94
N THR A 87 9.39 8.56 2.91
CA THR A 87 9.03 9.73 3.72
C THR A 87 9.03 9.40 5.22
N ALA A 88 8.74 8.15 5.61
CA ALA A 88 8.80 7.68 7.00
C ALA A 88 10.23 7.39 7.50
N GLY A 89 11.25 7.49 6.64
CA GLY A 89 12.66 7.33 7.02
C GLY A 89 13.16 5.87 7.04
N VAL A 90 12.51 4.97 6.29
CA VAL A 90 13.05 3.62 6.04
C VAL A 90 14.39 3.74 5.33
N ALA A 91 15.39 2.99 5.76
CA ALA A 91 16.74 3.04 5.20
C ALA A 91 16.99 1.97 4.12
N GLN A 92 16.26 0.86 4.18
CA GLN A 92 16.44 -0.27 3.27
C GLN A 92 15.09 -0.86 2.87
N ILE A 93 14.92 -1.16 1.58
CA ILE A 93 13.73 -1.82 1.04
C ILE A 93 14.15 -2.99 0.15
N SER A 94 13.61 -4.19 0.45
CA SER A 94 13.64 -5.35 -0.45
C SER A 94 12.30 -5.46 -1.16
N ILE A 95 12.31 -5.56 -2.49
CA ILE A 95 11.09 -5.64 -3.31
C ILE A 95 11.04 -7.02 -3.96
N ALA A 96 10.03 -7.82 -3.64
CA ALA A 96 9.80 -9.11 -4.26
C ALA A 96 8.54 -9.11 -5.12
N ASN A 97 8.63 -9.71 -6.32
CA ASN A 97 7.48 -9.85 -7.20
C ASN A 97 7.62 -11.14 -8.03
N ARG A 98 6.50 -11.84 -8.30
CA ARG A 98 6.50 -13.09 -9.10
C ARG A 98 7.23 -12.95 -10.44
N HIS A 99 7.12 -11.79 -11.06
CA HIS A 99 7.91 -11.43 -12.25
C HIS A 99 9.08 -10.55 -11.80
N LEU A 100 10.25 -11.15 -11.60
CA LEU A 100 11.45 -10.47 -11.09
C LEU A 100 11.77 -9.17 -11.85
N ALA A 101 11.64 -9.17 -13.17
CA ALA A 101 11.85 -8.00 -14.01
C ALA A 101 10.97 -6.79 -13.65
N ARG A 102 9.79 -7.00 -13.04
CA ARG A 102 8.97 -5.89 -12.52
C ARG A 102 9.54 -5.31 -11.24
N ALA A 103 10.06 -6.16 -10.35
CA ALA A 103 10.75 -5.71 -9.14
C ALA A 103 12.03 -4.95 -9.49
N GLU A 104 12.82 -5.44 -10.42
CA GLU A 104 14.06 -4.78 -10.90
C GLU A 104 13.79 -3.41 -11.52
N ARG A 105 12.75 -3.29 -12.35
CA ARG A 105 12.34 -1.98 -12.90
C ARG A 105 11.94 -1.01 -11.78
N LEU A 106 11.13 -1.47 -10.82
CA LEU A 106 10.73 -0.62 -9.70
C LEU A 106 11.93 -0.22 -8.84
N VAL A 107 12.89 -1.12 -8.61
CA VAL A 107 14.16 -0.80 -7.94
C VAL A 107 14.91 0.31 -8.69
N ALA A 108 15.00 0.25 -10.02
CA ALA A 108 15.66 1.28 -10.81
C ALA A 108 14.94 2.64 -10.71
N GLU A 109 13.59 2.65 -10.75
CA GLU A 109 12.77 3.84 -10.55
C GLU A 109 13.02 4.46 -9.16
N VAL A 110 12.97 3.64 -8.11
CA VAL A 110 13.16 4.09 -6.71
C VAL A 110 14.58 4.60 -6.47
N ARG A 111 15.61 3.94 -7.01
CA ARG A 111 17.00 4.42 -6.92
C ARG A 111 17.19 5.80 -7.54
N LYS A 112 16.53 6.04 -8.68
CA LYS A 112 16.57 7.34 -9.35
C LYS A 112 15.89 8.43 -8.52
N ALA A 113 14.74 8.13 -7.92
CA ALA A 113 13.96 9.08 -7.13
C ALA A 113 14.54 9.31 -5.72
N SER A 114 15.19 8.30 -5.14
CA SER A 114 15.69 8.31 -3.75
C SER A 114 17.09 7.70 -3.67
N PRO A 115 18.15 8.42 -4.12
CA PRO A 115 19.50 7.86 -4.21
C PRO A 115 20.14 7.45 -2.87
N HIS A 116 19.63 7.97 -1.77
CA HIS A 116 20.08 7.65 -0.41
C HIS A 116 19.48 6.37 0.16
N LEU A 117 18.44 5.84 -0.49
CA LEU A 117 17.76 4.62 -0.06
C LEU A 117 18.51 3.38 -0.58
N THR A 118 18.79 2.43 0.30
CA THR A 118 19.24 1.10 -0.11
C THR A 118 18.03 0.30 -0.60
N VAL A 119 17.95 0.03 -1.90
CA VAL A 119 16.84 -0.74 -2.47
C VAL A 119 17.35 -1.86 -3.36
N ARG A 120 16.74 -3.06 -3.26
CA ARG A 120 17.09 -4.23 -4.06
C ARG A 120 15.86 -5.05 -4.44
N ALA A 121 15.96 -5.79 -5.54
CA ALA A 121 14.99 -6.80 -5.89
C ALA A 121 15.34 -8.12 -5.19
N ALA A 122 14.31 -8.83 -4.71
CA ALA A 122 14.42 -10.16 -4.16
C ALA A 122 13.66 -11.16 -5.06
N PRO A 123 14.23 -12.34 -5.35
CA PRO A 123 13.53 -13.38 -6.08
C PRO A 123 12.27 -13.84 -5.33
N TRP A 124 11.21 -14.16 -6.07
CA TRP A 124 10.01 -14.76 -5.50
C TRP A 124 10.21 -16.28 -5.34
N HIS A 125 10.93 -16.66 -4.29
CA HIS A 125 11.17 -18.02 -3.91
C HIS A 125 10.93 -18.17 -2.40
N GLU A 126 10.14 -19.14 -1.98
CA GLU A 126 9.64 -19.24 -0.60
C GLU A 126 10.74 -19.14 0.46
N GLY A 127 11.80 -19.94 0.35
CA GLY A 127 12.90 -19.91 1.32
C GLY A 127 13.57 -18.54 1.43
N LEU A 128 13.87 -17.92 0.27
CA LEU A 128 14.48 -16.59 0.24
C LEU A 128 13.53 -15.51 0.78
N LEU A 129 12.23 -15.62 0.50
CA LEU A 129 11.24 -14.69 1.04
C LEU A 129 11.07 -14.81 2.54
N VAL A 130 11.17 -16.02 3.09
CA VAL A 130 11.18 -16.23 4.55
C VAL A 130 12.39 -15.56 5.17
N GLU A 131 13.60 -15.76 4.63
CA GLU A 131 14.81 -15.10 5.11
C GLU A 131 14.70 -13.56 5.04
N GLU A 132 14.24 -13.03 3.91
CA GLU A 132 13.99 -11.59 3.74
C GLU A 132 13.00 -11.05 4.76
N ALA A 133 11.90 -11.76 5.00
CA ALA A 133 10.89 -11.36 5.96
C ALA A 133 11.43 -11.39 7.38
N GLN A 134 12.19 -12.41 7.77
CA GLN A 134 12.76 -12.54 9.12
C GLN A 134 13.71 -11.41 9.48
N ILE A 135 14.48 -10.87 8.52
CA ILE A 135 15.38 -9.73 8.76
C ILE A 135 14.67 -8.37 8.64
N ALA A 136 13.52 -8.30 7.98
CA ALA A 136 12.74 -7.08 7.87
C ALA A 136 12.01 -6.76 9.19
N GLY A 137 12.04 -5.52 9.61
CA GLY A 137 11.23 -5.05 10.73
C GLY A 137 9.79 -4.75 10.33
N LEU A 138 9.55 -4.54 9.03
CA LEU A 138 8.22 -4.32 8.43
C LEU A 138 8.06 -5.19 7.18
N VAL A 139 6.96 -5.92 7.09
CA VAL A 139 6.54 -6.63 5.88
C VAL A 139 5.28 -5.98 5.33
N VAL A 140 5.30 -5.63 4.05
CA VAL A 140 4.14 -5.05 3.35
C VAL A 140 3.73 -5.99 2.21
N HIS A 141 2.52 -6.50 2.26
CA HIS A 141 1.93 -7.25 1.17
C HIS A 141 1.08 -6.34 0.30
N ALA A 142 1.51 -6.12 -0.93
CA ALA A 142 0.88 -5.24 -1.92
C ALA A 142 0.63 -5.95 -3.26
N THR A 143 0.32 -7.27 -3.21
CA THR A 143 -0.16 -8.05 -4.35
C THR A 143 -1.67 -8.27 -4.26
N THR A 144 -2.25 -8.96 -5.24
CA THR A 144 -3.65 -9.39 -5.22
C THR A 144 -3.85 -10.81 -4.66
N LEU A 145 -2.78 -11.47 -4.21
CA LEU A 145 -2.87 -12.79 -3.55
C LEU A 145 -3.73 -12.67 -2.29
N GLY A 146 -4.60 -13.64 -2.06
CA GLY A 146 -5.48 -13.63 -0.89
C GLY A 146 -6.72 -12.75 -0.99
N LEU A 147 -6.86 -11.93 -2.05
CA LEU A 147 -8.03 -11.06 -2.23
C LEU A 147 -9.33 -11.86 -2.42
N ASN A 148 -9.27 -12.97 -3.16
CA ASN A 148 -10.45 -13.78 -3.48
C ASN A 148 -10.33 -15.25 -3.06
N ASP A 149 -9.13 -15.72 -2.77
CA ASP A 149 -8.82 -17.14 -2.55
C ASP A 149 -8.24 -17.45 -1.17
N GLY A 150 -7.99 -16.42 -0.34
CA GLY A 150 -7.37 -16.56 0.97
C GLY A 150 -5.93 -17.11 0.94
N ALA A 151 -5.27 -17.07 -0.24
CA ALA A 151 -3.92 -17.56 -0.39
C ALA A 151 -2.92 -16.75 0.46
N LEU A 152 -1.97 -17.44 1.07
CA LEU A 152 -0.90 -16.82 1.86
C LEU A 152 0.29 -16.49 0.98
N PRO A 153 0.75 -15.22 0.97
CA PRO A 153 1.98 -14.86 0.27
C PRO A 153 3.26 -15.32 0.99
N LEU A 154 3.17 -15.56 2.31
CA LEU A 154 4.27 -16.00 3.15
C LEU A 154 3.78 -17.01 4.21
N PRO A 155 4.53 -18.08 4.51
CA PRO A 155 4.21 -19.02 5.58
C PRO A 155 4.46 -18.40 6.97
N ALA A 156 3.92 -19.04 8.01
CA ALA A 156 4.08 -18.59 9.41
C ALA A 156 5.55 -18.40 9.83
N ALA A 157 6.46 -19.22 9.31
CA ALA A 157 7.89 -19.13 9.58
C ALA A 157 8.54 -17.81 9.12
N ALA A 158 7.86 -17.02 8.29
CA ALA A 158 8.34 -15.71 7.86
C ALA A 158 8.16 -14.61 8.94
N PHE A 159 7.33 -14.87 9.96
CA PHE A 159 6.94 -13.86 10.95
C PHE A 159 7.54 -14.15 12.33
N ARG A 160 7.68 -13.10 13.14
CA ARG A 160 8.24 -13.16 14.50
C ARG A 160 7.70 -12.03 15.37
N ALA A 161 7.86 -12.18 16.69
CA ALA A 161 7.54 -11.13 17.66
C ALA A 161 8.32 -9.83 17.37
N GLY A 162 7.66 -8.70 17.61
CA GLY A 162 8.23 -7.36 17.41
C GLY A 162 8.37 -6.93 15.94
N GLN A 163 7.78 -7.67 15.01
CA GLN A 163 7.71 -7.32 13.61
C GLN A 163 6.37 -6.65 13.30
N PHE A 164 6.37 -5.72 12.36
CA PHE A 164 5.15 -5.10 11.84
C PHE A 164 4.78 -5.70 10.48
N VAL A 165 3.48 -5.88 10.25
CA VAL A 165 2.96 -6.42 8.98
C VAL A 165 1.77 -5.58 8.52
N ILE A 166 1.81 -5.12 7.27
CA ILE A 166 0.69 -4.46 6.61
C ILE A 166 0.27 -5.29 5.40
N ASP A 167 -0.94 -5.80 5.44
CA ASP A 167 -1.59 -6.41 4.28
C ASP A 167 -2.44 -5.35 3.58
N VAL A 168 -2.10 -4.96 2.35
CA VAL A 168 -2.92 -4.01 1.58
C VAL A 168 -4.24 -4.63 1.12
N VAL A 169 -4.33 -5.96 1.13
CA VAL A 169 -5.60 -6.67 0.93
C VAL A 169 -6.48 -6.47 2.16
N TYR A 170 -7.77 -6.37 1.93
CA TYR A 170 -8.81 -6.35 2.97
C TYR A 170 -9.90 -7.38 2.63
N ALA A 171 -10.51 -7.93 3.66
CA ALA A 171 -11.57 -8.94 3.53
C ALA A 171 -12.63 -8.73 4.64
N PRO A 172 -13.83 -9.27 4.48
CA PRO A 172 -14.75 -9.44 5.62
C PRO A 172 -14.06 -10.25 6.72
N GLY A 173 -13.95 -9.68 7.90
CA GLY A 173 -13.13 -10.25 8.98
C GLY A 173 -11.65 -9.93 8.81
N GLU A 174 -10.79 -10.86 9.16
CA GLU A 174 -9.34 -10.71 9.15
C GLU A 174 -8.72 -11.49 7.99
N THR A 175 -7.72 -10.92 7.28
CA THR A 175 -7.05 -11.66 6.20
C THR A 175 -6.24 -12.84 6.74
N ALA A 176 -6.00 -13.84 5.89
CA ALA A 176 -5.21 -15.01 6.26
C ALA A 176 -3.77 -14.60 6.67
N LEU A 177 -3.21 -13.61 5.98
CA LEU A 177 -1.87 -13.08 6.28
C LEU A 177 -1.82 -12.45 7.67
N VAL A 178 -2.78 -11.58 8.00
CA VAL A 178 -2.84 -10.90 9.31
C VAL A 178 -2.98 -11.92 10.44
N ARG A 179 -3.89 -12.91 10.31
CA ARG A 179 -4.04 -14.00 11.30
C ARG A 179 -2.73 -14.77 11.49
N THR A 180 -2.07 -15.13 10.40
CA THR A 180 -0.82 -15.90 10.43
C THR A 180 0.31 -15.10 11.09
N ALA A 181 0.46 -13.83 10.75
CA ALA A 181 1.47 -12.95 11.33
C ALA A 181 1.24 -12.72 12.82
N ARG A 182 0.01 -12.46 13.25
CA ARG A 182 -0.36 -12.29 14.67
C ARG A 182 -0.13 -13.56 15.48
N ALA A 183 -0.47 -14.73 14.92
CA ALA A 183 -0.20 -16.00 15.58
C ALA A 183 1.30 -16.26 15.82
N ALA A 184 2.17 -15.67 15.00
CA ALA A 184 3.63 -15.69 15.18
C ALA A 184 4.16 -14.55 16.08
N GLY A 185 3.27 -13.73 16.68
CA GLY A 185 3.63 -12.65 17.57
C GLY A 185 3.94 -11.32 16.90
N ALA A 186 3.72 -11.17 15.61
CA ALA A 186 3.85 -9.91 14.89
C ALA A 186 2.64 -9.00 15.15
N GLU A 187 2.86 -7.69 15.05
CA GLU A 187 1.78 -6.71 15.01
C GLU A 187 1.36 -6.49 13.56
N ALA A 188 0.10 -6.79 13.26
CA ALA A 188 -0.36 -6.81 11.88
C ALA A 188 -1.71 -6.10 11.70
N ILE A 189 -1.86 -5.40 10.58
CA ILE A 189 -3.12 -4.80 10.13
C ILE A 189 -3.39 -5.16 8.67
N ASP A 190 -4.68 -5.14 8.30
CA ASP A 190 -5.10 -5.28 6.91
C ASP A 190 -5.31 -3.91 6.22
N GLY A 191 -5.74 -3.94 4.95
CA GLY A 191 -5.87 -2.76 4.09
C GLY A 191 -7.06 -1.84 4.42
N ARG A 192 -7.89 -2.15 5.42
CA ARG A 192 -9.09 -1.36 5.75
C ARG A 192 -8.77 0.08 6.11
N GLU A 193 -7.78 0.29 6.98
CA GLU A 193 -7.39 1.64 7.40
C GLU A 193 -6.81 2.45 6.23
N MET A 194 -5.95 1.83 5.41
CA MET A 194 -5.43 2.46 4.20
C MET A 194 -6.56 2.83 3.23
N LEU A 195 -7.55 1.93 3.03
CA LEU A 195 -8.69 2.19 2.16
C LEU A 195 -9.53 3.36 2.65
N LEU A 196 -9.79 3.42 3.95
CA LEU A 196 -10.54 4.52 4.58
C LEU A 196 -9.82 5.85 4.39
N LEU A 197 -8.55 5.92 4.75
CA LEU A 197 -7.78 7.16 4.74
C LEU A 197 -7.51 7.69 3.32
N GLN A 198 -7.23 6.81 2.34
CA GLN A 198 -7.11 7.24 0.95
C GLN A 198 -8.43 7.75 0.38
N GLY A 199 -9.55 7.13 0.79
CA GLY A 199 -10.88 7.57 0.40
C GLY A 199 -11.25 8.92 1.01
N ALA A 200 -10.88 9.16 2.26
CA ALA A 200 -11.02 10.45 2.93
C ALA A 200 -10.23 11.55 2.21
N ALA A 201 -8.97 11.29 1.88
CA ALA A 201 -8.14 12.21 1.12
C ALA A 201 -8.73 12.51 -0.27
N ALA A 202 -9.28 11.52 -0.97
CA ALA A 202 -9.96 11.73 -2.24
C ALA A 202 -11.23 12.57 -2.07
N PHE A 203 -12.03 12.33 -1.03
CA PHE A 203 -13.21 13.13 -0.70
C PHE A 203 -12.86 14.60 -0.50
N GLU A 204 -11.80 14.90 0.27
CA GLU A 204 -11.35 16.27 0.51
C GLU A 204 -10.90 16.96 -0.78
N LEU A 205 -10.19 16.24 -1.65
CA LEU A 205 -9.77 16.75 -2.95
C LEU A 205 -10.95 17.10 -3.87
N TRP A 206 -12.05 16.34 -3.81
CA TRP A 206 -13.23 16.59 -4.64
C TRP A 206 -14.15 17.65 -4.09
N THR A 207 -14.30 17.71 -2.76
CA THR A 207 -15.32 18.55 -2.12
C THR A 207 -14.76 19.85 -1.55
N GLY A 208 -13.44 19.91 -1.30
CA GLY A 208 -12.82 21.01 -0.56
C GLY A 208 -13.24 21.07 0.91
N ARG A 209 -13.82 19.99 1.44
CA ARG A 209 -14.33 19.91 2.83
C ARG A 209 -13.60 18.79 3.58
N PRO A 210 -13.38 18.92 4.89
CA PRO A 210 -12.84 17.85 5.71
C PRO A 210 -13.68 16.56 5.57
N ALA A 211 -13.03 15.42 5.47
CA ALA A 211 -13.72 14.15 5.38
C ALA A 211 -14.34 13.78 6.73
N PRO A 212 -15.61 13.34 6.76
CA PRO A 212 -16.29 12.91 7.99
C PRO A 212 -15.80 11.49 8.38
N LEU A 213 -14.55 11.37 8.82
CA LEU A 213 -13.86 10.10 9.05
C LEU A 213 -14.65 9.12 9.92
N GLU A 214 -15.25 9.60 11.02
CA GLU A 214 -16.04 8.74 11.92
C GLU A 214 -17.27 8.13 11.21
N VAL A 215 -17.96 8.93 10.38
CA VAL A 215 -19.09 8.43 9.58
C VAL A 215 -18.63 7.44 8.52
N MET A 216 -17.51 7.74 7.85
CA MET A 216 -16.93 6.85 6.83
C MET A 216 -16.48 5.53 7.46
N ARG A 217 -15.86 5.57 8.64
CA ARG A 217 -15.43 4.39 9.40
C ARG A 217 -16.65 3.54 9.79
N ALA A 218 -17.66 4.14 10.41
CA ALA A 218 -18.87 3.44 10.83
C ALA A 218 -19.59 2.78 9.63
N ALA A 219 -19.68 3.48 8.49
CA ALA A 219 -20.27 2.92 7.27
C ALA A 219 -19.45 1.76 6.71
N PHE A 220 -18.11 1.86 6.75
CA PHE A 220 -17.22 0.81 6.30
C PHE A 220 -17.33 -0.45 7.18
N ASP A 221 -17.35 -0.29 8.50
CA ASP A 221 -17.47 -1.39 9.46
C ASP A 221 -18.85 -2.08 9.33
N ALA A 222 -19.92 -1.31 9.14
CA ALA A 222 -21.25 -1.84 8.89
C ALA A 222 -21.30 -2.67 7.58
N ALA A 223 -20.66 -2.18 6.51
CA ALA A 223 -20.58 -2.91 5.24
C ALA A 223 -19.74 -4.19 5.35
N ALA A 224 -18.66 -4.18 6.12
CA ALA A 224 -17.82 -5.36 6.35
C ALA A 224 -18.53 -6.44 7.17
N GLY A 225 -19.47 -6.07 8.06
CA GLY A 225 -20.32 -6.99 8.82
C GLY A 225 -21.48 -7.58 8.00
N HIS A 226 -21.85 -6.97 6.89
CA HIS A 226 -22.88 -7.48 5.98
C HIS A 226 -22.20 -8.28 4.85
N THR A 227 -22.04 -9.58 5.07
CA THR A 227 -21.77 -10.51 3.97
C THR A 227 -22.94 -10.40 3.00
N LEU A 228 -22.71 -9.78 1.83
CA LEU A 228 -23.68 -9.84 0.73
C LEU A 228 -23.94 -11.32 0.44
N LYS A 229 -25.14 -11.77 0.77
CA LYS A 229 -25.65 -13.10 0.42
C LYS A 229 -25.89 -13.19 -1.08
#